data_45def028b2d019fd606b5a969686fc67
#
_entry.id   45def028b2d019fd606b5a969686fc67
#
_cell.length_a   1.000
_cell.length_b   1.000
_cell.length_c   1.000
_cell.angle_alpha   90.00
_cell.angle_beta   90.00
_cell.angle_gamma   90.00
#
_symmetry.space_group_name_H-M   'P 1'
#
loop_
_entity.id
_entity.type
_entity.pdbx_description
1 polymer ?
#
loop_
_entity_poly.entity_id
_entity_poly.type
_entity_poly.pdbx_seq_one_letter_code
_entity_poly.pdbx_strand_id
1 'polypeptide(L)'
;MSKDTRKKLLEGARECLVQEGFRKTTVKSISQYAGVNHGLVHHYFGSKEELLAALVENVAKGEGTPMSAISTLVEHPAGDVSAMSSAEMQSFVLKKIVPHMTSDYNKFVMEFLVMSEEMPSVAKQTQKLLNRRREWFGRLLGIQDPGLLLLVSGALMGLMLQYKLDPTVDLERAVTQLFRMIYQNK
;
A
#
# COMPACT_ATOMS: atom_id res chain seq x y z
N MET A 1 12.91 1.71 -27.31
CA MET A 1 13.91 1.17 -26.37
C MET A 1 13.89 1.83 -24.98
N SER A 2 13.66 3.15 -24.83
CA SER A 2 13.80 3.82 -23.51
C SER A 2 12.72 3.50 -22.45
N LYS A 3 11.45 3.38 -22.83
CA LYS A 3 10.33 3.08 -21.89
C LYS A 3 10.41 1.67 -21.30
N ASP A 4 10.86 0.69 -22.08
CA ASP A 4 10.98 -0.71 -21.64
C ASP A 4 12.07 -0.89 -20.57
N THR A 5 13.25 -0.28 -20.75
CA THR A 5 14.33 -0.35 -19.75
C THR A 5 13.96 0.33 -18.44
N ARG A 6 13.29 1.50 -18.50
CA ARG A 6 12.81 2.18 -17.30
C ARG A 6 11.81 1.33 -16.53
N LYS A 7 10.91 0.64 -17.23
CA LYS A 7 9.95 -0.28 -16.64
C LYS A 7 10.65 -1.49 -16.00
N LYS A 8 11.60 -2.11 -16.70
CA LYS A 8 12.41 -3.23 -16.16
C LYS A 8 13.13 -2.86 -14.86
N LEU A 9 13.69 -1.65 -14.78
CA LEU A 9 14.33 -1.17 -13.55
C LEU A 9 13.35 -1.01 -12.39
N LEU A 10 12.15 -0.51 -12.63
CA LEU A 10 11.11 -0.41 -11.60
C LEU A 10 10.62 -1.80 -11.15
N GLU A 11 10.45 -2.74 -12.07
CA GLU A 11 10.09 -4.12 -11.77
C GLU A 11 11.21 -4.83 -10.98
N GLY A 12 12.46 -4.67 -11.41
CA GLY A 12 13.62 -5.22 -10.69
C GLY A 12 13.80 -4.63 -9.29
N ALA A 13 13.54 -3.34 -9.11
CA ALA A 13 13.54 -2.72 -7.79
C ALA A 13 12.43 -3.29 -6.90
N ARG A 14 11.25 -3.51 -7.46
CA ARG A 14 10.12 -4.13 -6.78
C ARG A 14 10.44 -5.54 -6.33
N GLU A 15 10.93 -6.38 -7.23
CA GLU A 15 11.28 -7.77 -6.92
C GLU A 15 12.39 -7.83 -5.87
N CYS A 16 13.43 -7.00 -5.99
CA CYS A 16 14.50 -6.92 -5.02
C CYS A 16 13.99 -6.56 -3.62
N LEU A 17 13.09 -5.57 -3.51
CA LEU A 17 12.48 -5.20 -2.23
C LEU A 17 11.66 -6.34 -1.61
N VAL A 18 10.89 -7.08 -2.43
CA VAL A 18 10.07 -8.19 -1.95
C VAL A 18 10.93 -9.34 -1.45
N GLN A 19 11.98 -9.67 -2.18
CA GLN A 19 12.80 -10.86 -1.89
C GLN A 19 13.85 -10.61 -0.81
N GLU A 20 14.46 -9.42 -0.81
CA GLU A 20 15.64 -9.15 0.01
C GLU A 20 15.41 -8.07 1.08
N GLY A 21 14.33 -7.29 0.96
CA GLY A 21 14.05 -6.13 1.81
C GLY A 21 14.94 -4.92 1.49
N PHE A 22 14.62 -3.77 2.10
CA PHE A 22 15.27 -2.51 1.80
C PHE A 22 16.80 -2.51 2.03
N ARG A 23 17.26 -3.10 3.14
CA ARG A 23 18.68 -3.06 3.53
C ARG A 23 19.60 -3.71 2.49
N LYS A 24 19.13 -4.71 1.77
CA LYS A 24 19.89 -5.40 0.71
C LYS A 24 19.62 -4.84 -0.69
N THR A 25 18.66 -3.93 -0.82
CA THR A 25 18.30 -3.28 -2.08
C THR A 25 19.37 -2.28 -2.48
N THR A 26 20.27 -2.68 -3.36
CA THR A 26 21.37 -1.88 -3.92
C THR A 26 21.17 -1.64 -5.41
N VAL A 27 21.86 -0.66 -6.00
CA VAL A 27 21.85 -0.45 -7.46
C VAL A 27 22.24 -1.74 -8.20
N LYS A 28 23.22 -2.48 -7.67
CA LYS A 28 23.69 -3.74 -8.25
C LYS A 28 22.61 -4.83 -8.20
N SER A 29 21.97 -5.05 -7.03
CA SER A 29 20.92 -6.06 -6.89
C SER A 29 19.70 -5.71 -7.74
N ILE A 30 19.24 -4.45 -7.73
CA ILE A 30 18.15 -3.98 -8.59
C ILE A 30 18.43 -4.29 -10.07
N SER A 31 19.64 -3.99 -10.54
CA SER A 31 20.03 -4.21 -11.94
C SER A 31 20.10 -5.68 -12.31
N GLN A 32 20.48 -6.54 -11.36
CA GLN A 32 20.46 -8.01 -11.53
C GLN A 32 19.01 -8.51 -11.70
N TYR A 33 18.10 -8.10 -10.83
CA TYR A 33 16.67 -8.45 -10.95
C TYR A 33 16.06 -7.90 -12.25
N ALA A 34 16.46 -6.71 -12.67
CA ALA A 34 15.98 -6.08 -13.90
C ALA A 34 16.59 -6.68 -15.18
N GLY A 35 17.66 -7.49 -15.08
CA GLY A 35 18.40 -8.03 -16.22
C GLY A 35 19.05 -6.94 -17.08
N VAL A 36 19.55 -5.85 -16.46
CA VAL A 36 20.15 -4.70 -17.16
C VAL A 36 21.48 -4.27 -16.52
N ASN A 37 22.24 -3.45 -17.25
CA ASN A 37 23.48 -2.88 -16.72
C ASN A 37 23.20 -1.87 -15.61
N HIS A 38 23.98 -1.92 -14.52
CA HIS A 38 23.81 -1.04 -13.34
C HIS A 38 23.97 0.46 -13.66
N GLY A 39 24.75 0.84 -14.66
CA GLY A 39 24.88 2.22 -15.11
C GLY A 39 23.56 2.83 -15.61
N LEU A 40 22.60 1.99 -16.03
CA LEU A 40 21.29 2.45 -16.48
C LEU A 40 20.42 3.01 -15.36
N VAL A 41 20.64 2.63 -14.10
CA VAL A 41 19.96 3.26 -12.95
C VAL A 41 20.29 4.75 -12.91
N HIS A 42 21.57 5.11 -13.00
CA HIS A 42 22.00 6.51 -13.01
C HIS A 42 21.52 7.26 -14.25
N HIS A 43 21.50 6.60 -15.40
CA HIS A 43 21.02 7.19 -16.64
C HIS A 43 19.52 7.53 -16.62
N TYR A 44 18.67 6.62 -16.07
CA TYR A 44 17.21 6.80 -16.12
C TYR A 44 16.63 7.51 -14.89
N PHE A 45 17.29 7.43 -13.75
CA PHE A 45 16.76 7.92 -12.48
C PHE A 45 17.72 8.85 -11.74
N GLY A 46 18.99 8.94 -12.15
CA GLY A 46 20.00 9.74 -11.47
C GLY A 46 20.56 9.07 -10.22
N SER A 47 19.72 8.50 -9.37
CA SER A 47 20.13 7.83 -8.13
C SER A 47 19.24 6.63 -7.77
N LYS A 48 19.69 5.81 -6.80
CA LYS A 48 18.86 4.75 -6.19
C LYS A 48 17.63 5.35 -5.51
N GLU A 49 17.78 6.47 -4.82
CA GLU A 49 16.69 7.14 -4.13
C GLU A 49 15.60 7.57 -5.09
N GLU A 50 15.95 8.21 -6.20
CA GLU A 50 14.98 8.65 -7.21
C GLU A 50 14.29 7.46 -7.91
N LEU A 51 14.99 6.35 -8.13
CA LEU A 51 14.38 5.13 -8.63
C LEU A 51 13.37 4.56 -7.63
N LEU A 52 13.71 4.51 -6.34
CA LEU A 52 12.80 4.04 -5.30
C LEU A 52 11.61 5.00 -5.10
N ALA A 53 11.83 6.31 -5.17
CA ALA A 53 10.76 7.30 -5.15
C ALA A 53 9.79 7.12 -6.33
N ALA A 54 10.32 6.86 -7.54
CA ALA A 54 9.52 6.55 -8.72
C ALA A 54 8.75 5.22 -8.57
N LEU A 55 9.32 4.23 -7.87
CA LEU A 55 8.61 2.99 -7.54
C LEU A 55 7.42 3.25 -6.61
N VAL A 56 7.58 4.07 -5.55
CA VAL A 56 6.48 4.47 -4.67
C VAL A 56 5.38 5.19 -5.46
N GLU A 57 5.76 6.09 -6.38
CA GLU A 57 4.81 6.79 -7.24
C GLU A 57 4.04 5.82 -8.15
N ASN A 58 4.70 4.81 -8.74
CA ASN A 58 4.05 3.78 -9.54
C ASN A 58 3.05 2.97 -8.73
N VAL A 59 3.45 2.56 -7.52
CA VAL A 59 2.56 1.84 -6.59
C VAL A 59 1.35 2.70 -6.24
N ALA A 60 1.54 4.00 -6.03
CA ALA A 60 0.45 4.94 -5.74
C ALA A 60 -0.53 5.12 -6.92
N LYS A 61 -0.07 4.90 -8.16
CA LYS A 61 -0.91 4.93 -9.38
C LYS A 61 -1.60 3.60 -9.68
N GLY A 62 -1.31 2.56 -8.89
CA GLY A 62 -1.82 1.21 -9.13
C GLY A 62 -1.08 0.45 -10.24
N GLU A 63 -0.01 1.00 -10.80
CA GLU A 63 0.76 0.35 -11.84
C GLU A 63 1.57 -0.82 -11.28
N GLY A 64 1.28 -2.03 -11.77
CA GLY A 64 2.01 -3.25 -11.40
C GLY A 64 1.72 -3.79 -10.00
N THR A 65 0.64 -3.39 -9.35
CA THR A 65 0.21 -3.90 -8.05
C THR A 65 -1.24 -4.39 -8.11
N PRO A 66 -1.67 -5.27 -7.18
CA PRO A 66 -3.09 -5.59 -6.98
C PRO A 66 -3.98 -4.36 -6.68
N MET A 67 -3.39 -3.17 -6.56
CA MET A 67 -4.13 -1.91 -6.44
C MET A 67 -5.02 -1.64 -7.65
N SER A 68 -4.70 -2.16 -8.84
CA SER A 68 -5.62 -2.14 -9.98
C SER A 68 -6.89 -2.94 -9.69
N ALA A 69 -6.79 -4.03 -8.93
CA ALA A 69 -7.95 -4.77 -8.44
C ALA A 69 -8.75 -4.01 -7.36
N ILE A 70 -8.09 -3.06 -6.66
CA ILE A 70 -8.72 -2.22 -5.65
C ILE A 70 -9.32 -0.96 -6.29
N SER A 71 -8.74 -0.43 -7.36
CA SER A 71 -9.36 0.67 -8.13
C SER A 71 -10.70 0.24 -8.74
N THR A 72 -10.86 -1.01 -9.13
CA THR A 72 -12.17 -1.55 -9.54
C THR A 72 -13.19 -1.60 -8.40
N LEU A 73 -12.75 -1.66 -7.14
CA LEU A 73 -13.64 -1.52 -5.97
C LEU A 73 -14.07 -0.07 -5.73
N VAL A 74 -13.29 0.91 -6.21
CA VAL A 74 -13.61 2.34 -6.12
C VAL A 74 -14.55 2.78 -7.24
N GLU A 75 -14.41 2.20 -8.43
CA GLU A 75 -15.29 2.46 -9.58
C GLU A 75 -16.72 1.92 -9.36
N HIS A 76 -16.84 0.92 -8.46
CA HIS A 76 -18.12 0.40 -8.01
C HIS A 76 -18.11 0.47 -6.48
N PRO A 77 -18.44 1.63 -5.87
CA PRO A 77 -18.55 1.72 -4.42
C PRO A 77 -19.55 0.63 -3.99
N ALA A 78 -19.09 -0.29 -3.16
CA ALA A 78 -19.99 -1.05 -2.34
C ALA A 78 -20.95 0.00 -1.75
N GLY A 79 -22.26 -0.13 -1.99
CA GLY A 79 -23.21 0.92 -1.62
C GLY A 79 -22.95 1.50 -0.24
N ASP A 80 -23.62 2.54 0.15
CA ASP A 80 -23.37 3.26 1.40
C ASP A 80 -23.09 2.29 2.56
N VAL A 81 -21.81 2.15 2.91
CA VAL A 81 -21.36 1.22 3.98
C VAL A 81 -22.04 1.54 5.30
N SER A 82 -22.49 2.79 5.49
CA SER A 82 -23.24 3.23 6.67
C SER A 82 -24.66 2.66 6.74
N ALA A 83 -25.20 2.19 5.62
CA ALA A 83 -26.52 1.57 5.50
C ALA A 83 -26.48 0.04 5.56
N MET A 84 -25.29 -0.56 5.62
CA MET A 84 -25.14 -2.02 5.67
C MET A 84 -25.66 -2.59 6.97
N SER A 85 -26.37 -3.72 6.89
CA SER A 85 -26.65 -4.57 8.04
C SER A 85 -25.36 -5.16 8.64
N SER A 86 -25.42 -5.65 9.87
CA SER A 86 -24.27 -6.28 10.51
C SER A 86 -23.71 -7.47 9.69
N ALA A 87 -24.56 -8.23 9.02
CA ALA A 87 -24.15 -9.36 8.19
C ALA A 87 -23.45 -8.89 6.91
N GLU A 88 -23.98 -7.85 6.23
CA GLU A 88 -23.37 -7.25 5.06
C GLU A 88 -22.03 -6.61 5.40
N MET A 89 -21.94 -5.88 6.52
CA MET A 89 -20.71 -5.31 7.03
C MET A 89 -19.65 -6.39 7.28
N GLN A 90 -20.01 -7.49 7.94
CA GLN A 90 -19.09 -8.60 8.16
C GLN A 90 -18.62 -9.19 6.84
N SER A 91 -19.53 -9.44 5.90
CA SER A 91 -19.18 -9.95 4.57
C SER A 91 -18.25 -8.99 3.81
N PHE A 92 -18.48 -7.67 3.91
CA PHE A 92 -17.63 -6.65 3.32
C PHE A 92 -16.22 -6.66 3.91
N VAL A 93 -16.10 -6.69 5.23
CA VAL A 93 -14.81 -6.76 5.94
C VAL A 93 -14.03 -8.00 5.48
N LEU A 94 -14.65 -9.18 5.52
CA LEU A 94 -14.00 -10.45 5.17
C LEU A 94 -13.57 -10.52 3.69
N LYS A 95 -14.40 -10.04 2.79
CA LYS A 95 -14.15 -10.17 1.35
C LYS A 95 -13.32 -9.03 0.75
N LYS A 96 -13.29 -7.87 1.39
CA LYS A 96 -12.68 -6.66 0.82
C LYS A 96 -11.55 -6.10 1.68
N ILE A 97 -11.79 -5.90 2.97
CA ILE A 97 -10.83 -5.19 3.84
C ILE A 97 -9.68 -6.13 4.26
N VAL A 98 -9.98 -7.30 4.81
CA VAL A 98 -8.97 -8.24 5.31
C VAL A 98 -8.01 -8.70 4.20
N PRO A 99 -8.46 -9.15 3.02
CA PRO A 99 -7.56 -9.52 1.93
C PRO A 99 -6.67 -8.36 1.46
N HIS A 100 -7.20 -7.12 1.49
CA HIS A 100 -6.38 -5.95 1.20
C HIS A 100 -5.29 -5.75 2.26
N MET A 101 -5.62 -5.87 3.54
CA MET A 101 -4.67 -5.70 4.64
C MET A 101 -3.53 -6.73 4.61
N THR A 102 -3.82 -7.97 4.21
CA THR A 102 -2.84 -9.07 4.15
C THR A 102 -2.09 -9.17 2.82
N SER A 103 -2.41 -8.31 1.85
CA SER A 103 -1.80 -8.33 0.52
C SER A 103 -0.32 -7.87 0.53
N ASP A 104 0.41 -8.26 -0.52
CA ASP A 104 1.80 -7.83 -0.74
C ASP A 104 1.95 -6.31 -0.86
N TYR A 105 0.88 -5.59 -1.24
CA TYR A 105 0.86 -4.12 -1.24
C TYR A 105 1.22 -3.54 0.13
N ASN A 106 0.72 -4.12 1.21
CA ASN A 106 1.01 -3.63 2.56
C ASN A 106 2.45 -3.96 3.01
N LYS A 107 3.06 -5.03 2.48
CA LYS A 107 4.49 -5.26 2.67
C LYS A 107 5.32 -4.11 2.09
N PHE A 108 4.96 -3.65 0.88
CA PHE A 108 5.60 -2.47 0.28
C PHE A 108 5.43 -1.20 1.10
N VAL A 109 4.22 -0.95 1.62
CA VAL A 109 3.97 0.25 2.45
C VAL A 109 4.90 0.28 3.67
N MET A 110 5.13 -0.86 4.31
CA MET A 110 6.07 -0.95 5.45
C MET A 110 7.51 -0.67 5.02
N GLU A 111 7.97 -1.24 3.90
CA GLU A 111 9.32 -0.95 3.37
C GLU A 111 9.48 0.53 3.01
N PHE A 112 8.44 1.14 2.43
CA PHE A 112 8.46 2.57 2.09
C PHE A 112 8.54 3.46 3.33
N LEU A 113 7.90 3.09 4.43
CA LEU A 113 8.01 3.83 5.70
C LEU A 113 9.45 3.76 6.24
N VAL A 114 10.06 2.58 6.24
CA VAL A 114 11.47 2.41 6.66
C VAL A 114 12.42 3.24 5.79
N MET A 115 12.27 3.17 4.46
CA MET A 115 13.07 3.97 3.53
C MET A 115 12.90 5.47 3.72
N SER A 116 11.71 5.91 4.14
CA SER A 116 11.38 7.32 4.33
C SER A 116 12.21 8.00 5.43
N GLU A 117 12.76 7.24 6.37
CA GLU A 117 13.65 7.76 7.41
C GLU A 117 14.99 8.27 6.85
N GLU A 118 15.48 7.62 5.78
CA GLU A 118 16.80 7.88 5.21
C GLU A 118 16.75 8.62 3.85
N MET A 119 15.59 8.63 3.19
CA MET A 119 15.42 9.07 1.79
C MET A 119 14.31 10.11 1.64
N PRO A 120 14.63 11.42 1.61
CA PRO A 120 13.62 12.49 1.52
C PRO A 120 12.70 12.39 0.30
N SER A 121 13.23 11.99 -0.88
CA SER A 121 12.41 11.82 -2.09
C SER A 121 11.40 10.69 -1.94
N VAL A 122 11.80 9.58 -1.28
CA VAL A 122 10.92 8.47 -0.95
C VAL A 122 9.87 8.91 0.08
N ALA A 123 10.27 9.61 1.14
CA ALA A 123 9.37 10.15 2.16
C ALA A 123 8.24 10.99 1.55
N LYS A 124 8.58 11.89 0.63
CA LYS A 124 7.62 12.74 -0.09
C LYS A 124 6.60 11.93 -0.89
N GLN A 125 7.03 10.87 -1.57
CA GLN A 125 6.11 10.02 -2.35
C GLN A 125 5.30 9.10 -1.44
N THR A 126 5.89 8.58 -0.36
CA THR A 126 5.19 7.77 0.64
C THR A 126 4.08 8.57 1.32
N GLN A 127 4.33 9.83 1.67
CA GLN A 127 3.30 10.71 2.21
C GLN A 127 2.12 10.88 1.25
N LYS A 128 2.39 11.10 -0.05
CA LYS A 128 1.34 11.19 -1.08
C LYS A 128 0.56 9.88 -1.20
N LEU A 129 1.25 8.74 -1.16
CA LEU A 129 0.64 7.42 -1.19
C LEU A 129 -0.32 7.22 -0.02
N LEU A 130 0.12 7.53 1.20
CA LEU A 130 -0.69 7.40 2.41
C LEU A 130 -1.91 8.34 2.40
N ASN A 131 -1.75 9.57 1.90
CA ASN A 131 -2.86 10.52 1.76
C ASN A 131 -3.90 9.99 0.77
N ARG A 132 -3.49 9.54 -0.43
CA ARG A 132 -4.40 8.93 -1.41
C ARG A 132 -5.12 7.70 -0.85
N ARG A 133 -4.40 6.85 -0.11
CA ARG A 133 -4.99 5.70 0.57
C ARG A 133 -6.06 6.13 1.59
N ARG A 134 -5.79 7.16 2.38
CA ARG A 134 -6.73 7.71 3.35
C ARG A 134 -7.99 8.27 2.66
N GLU A 135 -7.82 9.06 1.63
CA GLU A 135 -8.93 9.58 0.83
C GLU A 135 -9.77 8.45 0.21
N TRP A 136 -9.09 7.41 -0.27
CA TRP A 136 -9.77 6.23 -0.80
C TRP A 136 -10.61 5.53 0.28
N PHE A 137 -10.05 5.30 1.48
CA PHE A 137 -10.81 4.75 2.60
C PHE A 137 -11.97 5.65 3.00
N GLY A 138 -11.79 6.97 2.99
CA GLY A 138 -12.86 7.93 3.26
C GLY A 138 -14.04 7.75 2.33
N ARG A 139 -13.78 7.66 1.02
CA ARG A 139 -14.84 7.42 0.02
C ARG A 139 -15.47 6.03 0.19
N LEU A 140 -14.65 5.00 0.36
CA LEU A 140 -15.13 3.61 0.52
C LEU A 140 -16.04 3.44 1.74
N LEU A 141 -15.69 4.10 2.85
CA LEU A 141 -16.36 3.95 4.14
C LEU A 141 -17.38 5.05 4.43
N GLY A 142 -17.58 6.02 3.51
CA GLY A 142 -18.47 7.16 3.74
C GLY A 142 -18.03 8.05 4.90
N ILE A 143 -16.74 8.04 5.28
CA ILE A 143 -16.17 8.83 6.38
C ILE A 143 -15.72 10.18 5.82
N GLN A 144 -16.36 11.27 6.26
CA GLN A 144 -16.00 12.63 5.85
C GLN A 144 -15.15 13.36 6.89
N ASP A 145 -15.27 13.03 8.17
CA ASP A 145 -14.49 13.64 9.24
C ASP A 145 -13.01 13.24 9.15
N PRO A 146 -12.08 14.22 9.00
CA PRO A 146 -10.66 13.91 8.82
C PRO A 146 -10.01 13.25 10.05
N GLY A 147 -10.48 13.58 11.26
CA GLY A 147 -9.99 13.00 12.51
C GLY A 147 -10.38 11.54 12.63
N LEU A 148 -11.65 11.23 12.39
CA LEU A 148 -12.15 9.85 12.39
C LEU A 148 -11.44 9.02 11.30
N LEU A 149 -11.26 9.59 10.11
CA LEU A 149 -10.56 8.92 9.02
C LEU A 149 -9.10 8.63 9.37
N LEU A 150 -8.43 9.54 10.07
CA LEU A 150 -7.07 9.33 10.56
C LEU A 150 -7.02 8.21 11.61
N LEU A 151 -7.96 8.20 12.57
CA LEU A 151 -8.07 7.15 13.59
C LEU A 151 -8.31 5.78 12.96
N VAL A 152 -9.26 5.67 12.04
CA VAL A 152 -9.56 4.40 11.34
C VAL A 152 -8.36 3.93 10.53
N SER A 153 -7.71 4.81 9.79
CA SER A 153 -6.52 4.47 9.00
C SER A 153 -5.37 4.00 9.88
N GLY A 154 -5.16 4.65 11.03
CA GLY A 154 -4.17 4.28 12.04
C GLY A 154 -4.48 2.93 12.69
N ALA A 155 -5.73 2.69 13.06
CA ALA A 155 -6.17 1.42 13.63
C ALA A 155 -5.96 0.25 12.65
N LEU A 156 -6.36 0.41 11.38
CA LEU A 156 -6.15 -0.62 10.35
C LEU A 156 -4.66 -0.90 10.11
N MET A 157 -3.81 0.15 10.10
CA MET A 157 -2.36 -0.01 9.98
C MET A 157 -1.76 -0.72 11.21
N GLY A 158 -2.18 -0.37 12.41
CA GLY A 158 -1.76 -1.02 13.65
C GLY A 158 -2.14 -2.50 13.69
N LEU A 159 -3.38 -2.85 13.31
CA LEU A 159 -3.85 -4.23 13.22
C LEU A 159 -3.05 -5.04 12.19
N MET A 160 -2.75 -4.45 11.04
CA MET A 160 -1.92 -5.07 10.02
C MET A 160 -0.50 -5.36 10.54
N LEU A 161 0.10 -4.42 11.28
CA LEU A 161 1.41 -4.60 11.88
C LEU A 161 1.40 -5.74 12.91
N GLN A 162 0.39 -5.80 13.78
CA GLN A 162 0.24 -6.89 14.75
C GLN A 162 0.09 -8.24 14.06
N TYR A 163 -0.76 -8.34 13.03
CA TYR A 163 -0.94 -9.56 12.24
C TYR A 163 0.35 -10.01 11.54
N LYS A 164 1.18 -9.05 11.07
CA LYS A 164 2.48 -9.37 10.46
C LYS A 164 3.47 -9.96 11.46
N LEU A 165 3.41 -9.52 12.73
CA LEU A 165 4.26 -10.01 13.82
C LEU A 165 3.74 -11.33 14.40
N ASP A 166 2.42 -11.47 14.48
CA ASP A 166 1.74 -12.65 14.99
C ASP A 166 0.53 -12.99 14.12
N PRO A 167 0.67 -13.92 13.16
CA PRO A 167 -0.42 -14.35 12.29
C PRO A 167 -1.58 -15.06 13.00
N THR A 168 -1.47 -15.36 14.30
CA THR A 168 -2.56 -15.95 15.10
C THR A 168 -3.57 -14.90 15.58
N VAL A 169 -3.27 -13.61 15.42
CA VAL A 169 -4.21 -12.51 15.73
C VAL A 169 -5.47 -12.66 14.87
N ASP A 170 -6.62 -12.66 15.53
CA ASP A 170 -7.93 -12.69 14.87
C ASP A 170 -8.23 -11.31 14.23
N LEU A 171 -7.60 -11.09 13.07
CA LEU A 171 -7.70 -9.85 12.32
C LEU A 171 -9.13 -9.57 11.86
N GLU A 172 -9.88 -10.62 11.48
CA GLU A 172 -11.27 -10.51 11.02
C GLU A 172 -12.18 -9.98 12.12
N ARG A 173 -12.06 -10.56 13.30
CA ARG A 173 -12.83 -10.12 14.47
C ARG A 173 -12.46 -8.68 14.86
N ALA A 174 -11.16 -8.35 14.90
CA ALA A 174 -10.69 -7.01 15.27
C ALA A 174 -11.20 -5.94 14.28
N VAL A 175 -11.10 -6.19 12.98
CA VAL A 175 -11.58 -5.27 11.94
C VAL A 175 -13.11 -5.16 11.98
N THR A 176 -13.83 -6.27 12.13
CA THR A 176 -15.30 -6.26 12.27
C THR A 176 -15.73 -5.42 13.49
N GLN A 177 -15.04 -5.56 14.61
CA GLN A 177 -15.34 -4.78 15.81
C GLN A 177 -15.07 -3.28 15.62
N LEU A 178 -13.94 -2.92 14.95
CA LEU A 178 -13.64 -1.53 14.62
C LEU A 178 -14.78 -0.92 13.80
N PHE A 179 -15.26 -1.61 12.78
CA PHE A 179 -16.36 -1.11 11.95
C PHE A 179 -17.67 -0.99 12.73
N ARG A 180 -18.00 -1.94 13.61
CA ARG A 180 -19.16 -1.84 14.50
C ARG A 180 -19.08 -0.57 15.36
N MET A 181 -17.95 -0.28 15.96
CA MET A 181 -17.76 0.93 16.78
C MET A 181 -17.99 2.22 15.98
N ILE A 182 -17.63 2.24 14.71
CA ILE A 182 -17.79 3.41 13.84
C ILE A 182 -19.26 3.63 13.43
N TYR A 183 -20.00 2.54 13.17
CA TYR A 183 -21.32 2.61 12.57
C TYR A 183 -22.49 2.32 13.52
N GLN A 184 -22.27 1.71 14.68
CA GLN A 184 -23.35 1.44 15.65
C GLN A 184 -23.69 2.64 16.54
N ASN A 185 -22.91 3.71 16.51
CA ASN A 185 -23.18 4.95 17.26
C ASN A 185 -23.81 6.04 16.38
N LYS A 186 -24.34 5.69 15.21
CA LYS A 186 -25.18 6.51 14.37
C LYS A 186 -26.61 5.96 14.44
#